data_82f67585e06ab0bbdc42a661e17bc189
#
_entry.id   82f67585e06ab0bbdc42a661e17bc189
#
_cell.length_a   1.000
_cell.length_b   1.000
_cell.length_c   1.000
_cell.angle_alpha   90.00
_cell.angle_beta   90.00
_cell.angle_gamma   90.00
#
_symmetry.space_group_name_H-M   'P 1'
#
loop_
_entity.id
_entity.type
_entity.pdbx_description
1 polymer ?
#
loop_
_entity_poly.entity_id
_entity_poly.type
_entity_poly.pdbx_seq_one_letter_code
_entity_poly.pdbx_strand_id
1 'polypeptide(L)'
;GSIFAFSQPYSGEKLSRGLIGIPTEDGMYFSWRMTLEDAAGLQFDLYRSSGGGAEVKLNKEPIDRTSDFLDRTVDYTVDNRWTLKATTGEVTTWTRLKGEERNPYLSVPVCKPEDGEIAGESFTYTANDCSVGDLDGDGEYEIILKWSPSNSKRPPQRGFTGNTYLDAYKMDGTRLWRIDLGPNVRSGAATTNFLVFDFDGDGCAEICCKTGDGTVDGLGHRIGDAQADWRTWDKKSPTYGKIVNGPEYLTVFEGRTGKELDSKEYIPTRYPLDGWGGVGGNCGNDNTGGRSDRFTAGVAFLDGKTPSPVMVRGWYGRTVVA
;
A
#
# COMPACT_ATOMS: atom_id res chain seq x y z
N GLY A 1 14.36 -9.90 -20.98
CA GLY A 1 13.61 -9.06 -20.07
C GLY A 1 12.55 -8.32 -20.85
N SER A 2 11.27 -8.56 -20.55
CA SER A 2 10.20 -7.73 -21.07
C SER A 2 10.27 -6.40 -20.29
N ILE A 3 10.90 -5.42 -20.90
CA ILE A 3 10.74 -4.04 -20.51
C ILE A 3 9.36 -3.66 -21.03
N PHE A 4 8.46 -3.21 -20.17
CA PHE A 4 7.21 -2.59 -20.60
C PHE A 4 7.57 -1.44 -21.55
N ALA A 5 7.26 -1.59 -22.83
CA ALA A 5 7.49 -0.54 -23.81
C ALA A 5 6.21 0.29 -23.85
N PHE A 6 6.19 1.43 -23.19
CA PHE A 6 5.10 2.38 -23.35
C PHE A 6 5.08 2.89 -24.79
N SER A 7 4.01 2.59 -25.49
CA SER A 7 3.75 3.18 -26.83
C SER A 7 3.18 4.60 -26.74
N GLN A 8 2.75 4.99 -25.54
CA GLN A 8 2.18 6.31 -25.20
C GLN A 8 2.92 6.91 -24.01
N PRO A 9 2.89 8.23 -23.80
CA PRO A 9 3.35 8.83 -22.55
C PRO A 9 2.62 8.21 -21.36
N TYR A 10 3.36 7.95 -20.24
CA TYR A 10 2.77 7.46 -19.00
C TYR A 10 1.67 8.42 -18.52
N SER A 11 0.48 7.93 -18.28
CA SER A 11 -0.66 8.73 -17.84
C SER A 11 -1.03 8.52 -16.37
N GLY A 12 -0.63 7.39 -15.77
CA GLY A 12 -0.96 7.02 -14.39
C GLY A 12 -2.45 6.74 -14.15
N GLU A 13 -2.79 6.59 -12.87
CA GLU A 13 -4.16 6.35 -12.41
C GLU A 13 -5.07 7.54 -12.77
N LYS A 14 -6.27 7.25 -13.26
CA LYS A 14 -7.29 8.25 -13.60
C LYS A 14 -8.26 8.46 -12.45
N LEU A 15 -7.77 9.07 -11.38
CA LEU A 15 -8.55 9.28 -10.19
C LEU A 15 -9.76 10.19 -10.42
N SER A 16 -10.88 9.87 -9.76
CA SER A 16 -12.03 10.74 -9.68
C SER A 16 -11.70 12.05 -8.94
N ARG A 17 -12.60 13.02 -9.00
CA ARG A 17 -12.47 14.27 -8.23
C ARG A 17 -12.37 14.02 -6.73
N GLY A 18 -12.84 12.88 -6.23
CA GLY A 18 -12.72 12.45 -4.84
C GLY A 18 -13.27 13.46 -3.84
N LEU A 19 -14.47 14.00 -4.13
CA LEU A 19 -15.15 14.90 -3.19
C LEU A 19 -15.40 14.17 -1.87
N ILE A 20 -14.86 14.70 -0.78
CA ILE A 20 -15.06 14.18 0.57
C ILE A 20 -15.59 15.29 1.49
N GLY A 21 -16.54 14.93 2.34
CA GLY A 21 -17.09 15.82 3.35
C GLY A 21 -16.74 15.37 4.77
N ILE A 22 -16.23 16.27 5.59
CA ILE A 22 -15.85 16.04 6.98
C ILE A 22 -16.66 16.96 7.90
N PRO A 23 -17.42 16.43 8.88
CA PRO A 23 -18.12 17.25 9.85
C PRO A 23 -17.11 17.93 10.79
N THR A 24 -17.29 19.22 11.01
CA THR A 24 -16.50 20.04 11.93
C THR A 24 -17.42 20.76 12.92
N GLU A 25 -16.84 21.46 13.88
CA GLU A 25 -17.60 22.31 14.81
C GLU A 25 -18.32 23.44 14.07
N ASP A 26 -17.72 23.95 12.99
CA ASP A 26 -18.23 25.13 12.24
C ASP A 26 -19.18 24.76 11.09
N GLY A 27 -19.36 23.46 10.77
CA GLY A 27 -20.18 23.00 9.65
C GLY A 27 -19.60 21.78 8.96
N MET A 28 -19.90 21.62 7.67
CA MET A 28 -19.39 20.52 6.86
C MET A 28 -18.26 21.02 5.97
N TYR A 29 -17.04 20.55 6.22
CA TYR A 29 -15.86 20.87 5.41
C TYR A 29 -15.74 19.90 4.25
N PHE A 30 -15.57 20.42 3.05
CA PHE A 30 -15.36 19.66 1.81
C PHE A 30 -13.97 19.86 1.27
N SER A 31 -13.41 18.81 0.70
CA SER A 31 -12.18 18.83 -0.09
C SER A 31 -12.33 17.93 -1.32
N TRP A 32 -11.61 18.28 -2.38
CA TRP A 32 -11.54 17.48 -3.61
C TRP A 32 -10.17 17.56 -4.25
N ARG A 33 -9.89 16.65 -5.19
CA ARG A 33 -8.60 16.59 -5.89
C ARG A 33 -8.57 17.62 -7.04
N MET A 34 -7.38 18.19 -7.25
CA MET A 34 -6.95 18.75 -8.52
C MET A 34 -6.12 17.69 -9.25
N THR A 35 -6.34 17.50 -10.54
CA THR A 35 -5.63 16.51 -11.34
C THR A 35 -4.62 17.19 -12.28
N LEU A 36 -3.64 16.43 -12.77
CA LEU A 36 -2.64 16.95 -13.71
C LEU A 36 -3.27 17.38 -15.06
N GLU A 37 -4.44 16.86 -15.39
CA GLU A 37 -5.17 17.13 -16.61
C GLU A 37 -6.05 18.39 -16.53
N ASP A 38 -6.16 18.97 -15.33
CA ASP A 38 -6.99 20.14 -15.10
C ASP A 38 -6.42 21.36 -15.84
N ALA A 39 -7.28 22.01 -16.62
CA ALA A 39 -6.91 23.24 -17.31
C ALA A 39 -6.63 24.36 -16.31
N ALA A 40 -5.68 25.23 -16.65
CA ALA A 40 -5.46 26.46 -15.88
C ALA A 40 -6.75 27.28 -15.82
N GLY A 41 -7.14 27.70 -14.60
CA GLY A 41 -8.35 28.47 -14.35
C GLY A 41 -9.64 27.63 -14.25
N LEU A 42 -9.53 26.32 -14.04
CA LEU A 42 -10.67 25.49 -13.69
C LEU A 42 -11.35 26.03 -12.43
N GLN A 43 -12.67 26.15 -12.47
CA GLN A 43 -13.48 26.68 -11.39
C GLN A 43 -14.55 25.69 -10.97
N PHE A 44 -14.98 25.79 -9.73
CA PHE A 44 -15.98 24.91 -9.12
C PHE A 44 -17.11 25.68 -8.46
N ASP A 45 -18.29 25.08 -8.50
CA ASP A 45 -19.44 25.49 -7.72
C ASP A 45 -19.94 24.33 -6.87
N LEU A 46 -20.17 24.57 -5.58
CA LEU A 46 -20.73 23.58 -4.66
C LEU A 46 -22.20 23.90 -4.38
N TYR A 47 -23.03 22.89 -4.51
CA TYR A 47 -24.47 22.93 -4.26
C TYR A 47 -24.83 21.97 -3.14
N ARG A 48 -25.96 22.22 -2.46
CA ARG A 48 -26.55 21.28 -1.49
C ARG A 48 -28.04 21.16 -1.70
N SER A 49 -28.55 19.92 -1.66
CA SER A 49 -29.96 19.58 -1.46
C SER A 49 -30.13 19.02 -0.06
N SER A 50 -31.10 19.51 0.71
CA SER A 50 -31.41 19.08 2.07
C SER A 50 -32.81 18.52 2.12
N GLY A 51 -33.00 17.35 2.75
CA GLY A 51 -34.29 16.67 2.90
C GLY A 51 -34.99 16.35 1.57
N GLY A 52 -34.23 16.17 0.50
CA GLY A 52 -34.78 15.93 -0.85
C GLY A 52 -35.29 17.19 -1.55
N GLY A 53 -35.04 18.38 -1.01
CA GLY A 53 -35.39 19.66 -1.64
C GLY A 53 -34.52 20.02 -2.84
N ALA A 54 -34.79 21.17 -3.45
CA ALA A 54 -34.00 21.69 -4.56
C ALA A 54 -32.53 21.97 -4.17
N GLU A 55 -31.61 21.85 -5.14
CA GLU A 55 -30.22 22.24 -4.93
C GLU A 55 -30.10 23.76 -4.74
N VAL A 56 -29.31 24.17 -3.75
CA VAL A 56 -28.96 25.56 -3.46
C VAL A 56 -27.46 25.71 -3.62
N LYS A 57 -27.03 26.72 -4.38
CA LYS A 57 -25.60 27.07 -4.52
C LYS A 57 -25.08 27.64 -3.21
N LEU A 58 -23.95 27.14 -2.71
CA LEU A 58 -23.35 27.50 -1.44
C LEU A 58 -22.31 28.63 -1.56
N ASN A 59 -21.47 28.60 -2.58
CA ASN A 59 -20.47 29.64 -2.84
C ASN A 59 -21.07 30.79 -3.65
N LYS A 60 -20.72 32.02 -3.28
CA LYS A 60 -21.14 33.22 -4.01
C LYS A 60 -20.38 33.40 -5.31
N GLU A 61 -19.04 33.34 -5.21
CA GLU A 61 -18.13 33.42 -6.36
C GLU A 61 -17.60 32.01 -6.67
N PRO A 62 -17.25 31.70 -7.94
CA PRO A 62 -16.65 30.44 -8.28
C PRO A 62 -15.36 30.16 -7.47
N ILE A 63 -15.16 28.91 -7.10
CA ILE A 63 -13.97 28.47 -6.33
C ILE A 63 -12.86 28.17 -7.34
N ASP A 64 -11.79 28.98 -7.33
CA ASP A 64 -10.68 28.90 -8.30
C ASP A 64 -9.28 28.97 -7.67
N ARG A 65 -9.20 29.16 -6.35
CA ARG A 65 -7.92 29.28 -5.63
C ARG A 65 -7.62 28.15 -4.67
N THR A 66 -8.64 27.42 -4.31
CA THR A 66 -8.57 26.29 -3.38
C THR A 66 -9.38 25.12 -3.95
N SER A 67 -9.14 23.93 -3.40
CA SER A 67 -9.95 22.73 -3.68
C SER A 67 -10.71 22.31 -2.43
N ASP A 68 -11.26 23.30 -1.71
CA ASP A 68 -12.00 23.09 -0.47
C ASP A 68 -13.13 24.09 -0.29
N PHE A 69 -14.08 23.76 0.59
CA PHE A 69 -15.18 24.66 0.98
C PHE A 69 -15.75 24.26 2.34
N LEU A 70 -16.10 25.24 3.17
CA LEU A 70 -16.80 25.01 4.43
C LEU A 70 -18.26 25.46 4.33
N ASP A 71 -19.17 24.47 4.34
CA ASP A 71 -20.61 24.71 4.44
C ASP A 71 -21.03 24.94 5.90
N ARG A 72 -21.14 26.20 6.31
CA ARG A 72 -21.55 26.60 7.67
C ARG A 72 -23.06 26.52 7.90
N THR A 73 -23.82 26.18 6.87
CA THR A 73 -25.29 26.26 6.91
C THR A 73 -25.95 24.88 6.89
N VAL A 74 -25.16 23.82 7.06
CA VAL A 74 -25.66 22.46 7.02
C VAL A 74 -26.64 22.18 8.17
N ASP A 75 -27.78 21.55 7.83
CA ASP A 75 -28.72 21.00 8.81
C ASP A 75 -28.50 19.47 8.92
N TYR A 76 -27.90 19.04 10.04
CA TYR A 76 -27.62 17.64 10.30
C TYR A 76 -28.84 16.79 10.68
N THR A 77 -30.01 17.41 10.84
CA THR A 77 -31.27 16.72 11.22
C THR A 77 -31.98 16.09 10.02
N VAL A 78 -31.53 16.38 8.81
CA VAL A 78 -32.06 15.86 7.55
C VAL A 78 -30.94 15.24 6.72
N ASP A 79 -31.34 14.43 5.73
CA ASP A 79 -30.41 13.94 4.72
C ASP A 79 -29.90 15.11 3.86
N ASN A 80 -28.62 15.13 3.61
CA ASN A 80 -27.98 16.13 2.76
C ASN A 80 -27.22 15.49 1.62
N ARG A 81 -27.30 16.08 0.44
CA ARG A 81 -26.49 15.72 -0.71
C ARG A 81 -25.82 16.98 -1.27
N TRP A 82 -24.51 16.91 -1.34
CA TRP A 82 -23.72 17.96 -1.98
C TRP A 82 -23.34 17.56 -3.39
N THR A 83 -23.31 18.54 -4.29
CA THR A 83 -22.96 18.37 -5.69
C THR A 83 -21.89 19.39 -6.05
N LEU A 84 -20.69 18.93 -6.33
CA LEU A 84 -19.60 19.75 -6.86
C LEU A 84 -19.70 19.74 -8.39
N LYS A 85 -19.75 20.91 -9.00
CA LYS A 85 -19.80 21.08 -10.47
C LYS A 85 -18.57 21.87 -10.93
N ALA A 86 -17.78 21.29 -11.81
CA ALA A 86 -16.67 21.96 -12.46
C ALA A 86 -17.14 22.69 -13.74
N THR A 87 -16.43 23.74 -14.14
CA THR A 87 -16.70 24.48 -15.38
C THR A 87 -16.53 23.63 -16.64
N THR A 88 -15.85 22.50 -16.55
CA THR A 88 -15.75 21.48 -17.61
C THR A 88 -17.03 20.68 -17.84
N GLY A 89 -17.99 20.77 -16.91
CA GLY A 89 -19.20 19.96 -16.88
C GLY A 89 -19.10 18.69 -16.03
N GLU A 90 -17.94 18.41 -15.45
CA GLU A 90 -17.78 17.32 -14.49
C GLU A 90 -18.62 17.56 -13.24
N VAL A 91 -19.26 16.50 -12.73
CA VAL A 91 -20.14 16.55 -11.56
C VAL A 91 -19.77 15.41 -10.61
N THR A 92 -19.51 15.76 -9.35
CA THR A 92 -19.23 14.79 -8.28
C THR A 92 -20.15 15.05 -7.10
N THR A 93 -20.59 14.00 -6.41
CA THR A 93 -21.53 14.12 -5.31
C THR A 93 -21.02 13.47 -4.04
N TRP A 94 -21.43 14.03 -2.91
CA TRP A 94 -21.26 13.49 -1.55
C TRP A 94 -22.58 13.49 -0.84
N THR A 95 -22.88 12.42 -0.09
CA THR A 95 -24.14 12.29 0.65
C THR A 95 -23.85 12.01 2.11
N ARG A 96 -24.61 12.65 3.00
CA ARG A 96 -24.66 12.36 4.42
C ARG A 96 -26.10 12.15 4.84
N LEU A 97 -26.38 11.02 5.47
CA LEU A 97 -27.70 10.70 5.99
C LEU A 97 -27.91 11.35 7.38
N LYS A 98 -29.16 11.63 7.71
CA LYS A 98 -29.52 12.03 9.06
C LYS A 98 -29.14 10.93 10.05
N GLY A 99 -28.67 11.33 11.23
CA GLY A 99 -28.30 10.37 12.28
C GLY A 99 -26.91 9.73 12.15
N GLU A 100 -26.18 9.98 11.05
CA GLU A 100 -24.79 9.58 10.99
C GLU A 100 -23.95 10.30 12.04
N GLU A 101 -22.99 9.58 12.64
CA GLU A 101 -22.06 10.16 13.60
C GLU A 101 -21.19 11.25 12.97
N ARG A 102 -20.90 12.29 13.76
CA ARG A 102 -20.06 13.42 13.31
C ARG A 102 -18.58 13.14 13.54
N ASN A 103 -18.10 12.00 13.05
CA ASN A 103 -16.70 11.67 13.15
C ASN A 103 -15.89 12.40 12.07
N PRO A 104 -14.73 13.00 12.41
CA PRO A 104 -13.85 13.64 11.43
C PRO A 104 -12.96 12.62 10.68
N TYR A 105 -13.35 11.38 10.64
CA TYR A 105 -12.64 10.27 10.01
C TYR A 105 -13.61 9.25 9.43
N LEU A 106 -13.14 8.50 8.43
CA LEU A 106 -13.81 7.31 7.94
C LEU A 106 -13.28 6.08 8.70
N SER A 107 -14.18 5.31 9.29
CA SER A 107 -13.84 4.01 9.91
C SER A 107 -14.00 2.90 8.88
N VAL A 108 -12.88 2.28 8.52
CA VAL A 108 -12.87 1.16 7.56
C VAL A 108 -12.73 -0.15 8.35
N PRO A 109 -13.75 -1.03 8.35
CA PRO A 109 -13.66 -2.33 9.01
C PRO A 109 -12.67 -3.23 8.25
N VAL A 110 -11.78 -3.89 8.98
CA VAL A 110 -10.77 -4.78 8.38
C VAL A 110 -10.78 -6.16 9.04
N CYS A 111 -10.37 -7.19 8.28
CA CYS A 111 -10.40 -8.60 8.72
C CYS A 111 -9.03 -9.03 9.24
N LYS A 112 -8.82 -8.94 10.57
CA LYS A 112 -7.57 -9.42 11.20
C LYS A 112 -7.32 -10.89 10.83
N PRO A 113 -6.05 -11.26 10.46
CA PRO A 113 -5.67 -12.67 10.31
C PRO A 113 -5.82 -13.45 11.63
N GLU A 114 -5.97 -14.76 11.52
CA GLU A 114 -6.02 -15.64 12.70
C GLU A 114 -4.69 -15.62 13.45
N ASP A 115 -4.77 -15.71 14.76
CA ASP A 115 -3.60 -15.85 15.65
C ASP A 115 -2.91 -17.18 15.37
N GLY A 116 -1.61 -17.26 15.64
CA GLY A 116 -0.83 -18.44 15.32
C GLY A 116 0.21 -18.79 16.38
N GLU A 117 0.90 -19.89 16.13
CA GLU A 117 2.04 -20.34 16.95
C GLU A 117 3.15 -20.86 16.05
N ILE A 118 4.41 -20.56 16.38
CA ILE A 118 5.58 -21.14 15.73
C ILE A 118 6.69 -21.38 16.73
N ALA A 119 7.25 -22.60 16.71
CA ALA A 119 8.35 -23.02 17.59
C ALA A 119 8.07 -22.83 19.10
N GLY A 120 6.78 -22.88 19.51
CA GLY A 120 6.32 -22.68 20.88
C GLY A 120 6.12 -21.21 21.26
N GLU A 121 6.19 -20.27 20.32
CA GLU A 121 5.89 -18.85 20.51
C GLU A 121 4.55 -18.53 19.86
N SER A 122 3.52 -18.21 20.65
CA SER A 122 2.21 -17.74 20.15
C SER A 122 2.30 -16.29 19.72
N PHE A 123 1.54 -15.92 18.68
CA PHE A 123 1.49 -14.55 18.18
C PHE A 123 0.08 -14.19 17.69
N THR A 124 -0.20 -12.91 17.71
CA THR A 124 -1.40 -12.30 17.11
C THR A 124 -0.99 -11.32 16.01
N TYR A 125 -1.96 -10.72 15.33
CA TYR A 125 -1.70 -9.74 14.27
C TYR A 125 -2.17 -8.35 14.64
N THR A 126 -1.43 -7.37 14.17
CA THR A 126 -1.81 -5.95 14.23
C THR A 126 -1.71 -5.33 12.84
N ALA A 127 -2.62 -4.41 12.54
CA ALA A 127 -2.51 -3.52 11.39
C ALA A 127 -1.20 -2.71 11.52
N ASN A 128 -0.46 -2.62 10.42
CA ASN A 128 0.84 -1.96 10.38
C ASN A 128 0.84 -0.89 9.27
N ASP A 129 1.87 -0.83 8.43
CA ASP A 129 1.93 0.14 7.34
C ASP A 129 0.80 -0.09 6.33
N CYS A 130 0.31 0.99 5.74
CA CYS A 130 -0.62 0.93 4.61
C CYS A 130 -0.15 1.84 3.48
N SER A 131 -0.64 1.58 2.29
CA SER A 131 -0.54 2.42 1.11
C SER A 131 -1.89 2.47 0.41
N VAL A 132 -2.04 3.35 -0.56
CA VAL A 132 -3.26 3.46 -1.37
C VAL A 132 -2.91 3.45 -2.85
N GLY A 133 -3.84 3.00 -3.67
CA GLY A 133 -3.80 3.05 -5.12
C GLY A 133 -5.18 2.73 -5.68
N ASP A 134 -5.46 3.16 -6.89
CA ASP A 134 -6.64 2.73 -7.65
C ASP A 134 -6.33 1.35 -8.24
N LEU A 135 -6.76 0.29 -7.56
CA LEU A 135 -6.41 -1.08 -7.93
C LEU A 135 -7.27 -1.64 -9.07
N ASP A 136 -8.47 -1.14 -9.28
CA ASP A 136 -9.41 -1.67 -10.25
C ASP A 136 -9.80 -0.69 -11.36
N GLY A 137 -9.25 0.53 -11.34
CA GLY A 137 -9.43 1.54 -12.37
C GLY A 137 -10.78 2.23 -12.30
N ASP A 138 -11.43 2.23 -11.12
CA ASP A 138 -12.72 2.90 -10.92
C ASP A 138 -12.58 4.39 -10.56
N GLY A 139 -11.36 4.87 -10.37
CA GLY A 139 -11.01 6.24 -10.03
C GLY A 139 -11.03 6.55 -8.54
N GLU A 140 -11.29 5.57 -7.69
CA GLU A 140 -11.22 5.68 -6.23
C GLU A 140 -10.02 4.89 -5.70
N TYR A 141 -9.57 5.21 -4.50
CA TYR A 141 -8.46 4.48 -3.88
C TYR A 141 -8.95 3.26 -3.11
N GLU A 142 -8.23 2.16 -3.26
CA GLU A 142 -8.21 1.06 -2.33
C GLU A 142 -7.08 1.22 -1.33
N ILE A 143 -7.22 0.58 -0.18
CA ILE A 143 -6.22 0.53 0.90
C ILE A 143 -5.50 -0.81 0.83
N ILE A 144 -4.18 -0.79 0.71
CA ILE A 144 -3.33 -1.96 0.86
C ILE A 144 -2.76 -1.94 2.27
N LEU A 145 -3.21 -2.86 3.11
CA LEU A 145 -2.86 -2.96 4.53
C LEU A 145 -1.92 -4.12 4.78
N LYS A 146 -0.79 -3.82 5.40
CA LYS A 146 0.14 -4.84 5.90
C LYS A 146 -0.25 -5.29 7.31
N TRP A 147 -0.37 -6.60 7.50
CA TRP A 147 -0.53 -7.23 8.79
C TRP A 147 0.79 -7.77 9.30
N SER A 148 1.21 -7.30 10.47
CA SER A 148 2.43 -7.76 11.13
C SER A 148 2.11 -8.66 12.31
N PRO A 149 2.77 -9.84 12.42
CA PRO A 149 2.65 -10.68 13.61
C PRO A 149 3.34 -10.01 14.79
N SER A 150 2.79 -10.19 16.00
CA SER A 150 3.33 -9.60 17.23
C SER A 150 4.74 -10.11 17.58
N ASN A 151 5.13 -11.27 17.05
CA ASN A 151 6.47 -11.82 17.16
C ASN A 151 7.40 -11.42 16.01
N SER A 152 7.08 -10.37 15.24
CA SER A 152 7.99 -9.81 14.23
C SER A 152 9.33 -9.39 14.85
N LYS A 153 10.41 -9.49 14.09
CA LYS A 153 11.76 -9.33 14.63
C LYS A 153 12.63 -8.41 13.76
N ARG A 154 13.48 -7.65 14.41
CA ARG A 154 14.54 -6.90 13.71
C ARG A 154 15.55 -7.88 13.10
N PRO A 155 16.26 -7.50 12.02
CA PRO A 155 17.24 -8.39 11.38
C PRO A 155 18.26 -9.05 12.31
N PRO A 156 18.86 -8.39 13.32
CA PRO A 156 19.83 -9.05 14.21
C PRO A 156 19.20 -10.02 15.22
N GLN A 157 17.90 -9.88 15.54
CA GLN A 157 17.27 -10.72 16.56
C GLN A 157 17.12 -12.17 16.08
N ARG A 158 17.29 -13.13 16.99
CA ARG A 158 17.07 -14.57 16.76
C ARG A 158 15.59 -14.91 16.95
N GLY A 159 15.16 -16.02 16.37
CA GLY A 159 13.83 -16.60 16.54
C GLY A 159 12.97 -16.46 15.28
N PHE A 160 11.91 -17.25 15.26
CA PHE A 160 10.93 -17.28 14.18
C PHE A 160 10.00 -16.09 14.23
N THR A 161 9.30 -15.87 13.13
CA THR A 161 8.17 -14.94 13.04
C THR A 161 6.98 -15.62 12.40
N GLY A 162 5.77 -15.18 12.70
CA GLY A 162 4.62 -15.46 11.85
C GLY A 162 4.81 -14.85 10.47
N ASN A 163 3.95 -15.23 9.52
CA ASN A 163 3.96 -14.66 8.17
C ASN A 163 3.48 -13.21 8.20
N THR A 164 3.91 -12.43 7.22
CA THR A 164 3.33 -11.11 6.93
C THR A 164 2.27 -11.27 5.86
N TYR A 165 1.14 -10.61 6.02
CA TYR A 165 0.08 -10.54 5.00
C TYR A 165 -0.05 -9.12 4.45
N LEU A 166 -0.43 -9.04 3.16
CA LEU A 166 -0.90 -7.82 2.53
C LEU A 166 -2.36 -8.05 2.12
N ASP A 167 -3.24 -7.19 2.58
CA ASP A 167 -4.66 -7.21 2.23
C ASP A 167 -5.02 -5.96 1.43
N ALA A 168 -5.88 -6.10 0.43
CA ALA A 168 -6.52 -4.96 -0.23
C ALA A 168 -7.97 -4.81 0.23
N TYR A 169 -8.37 -3.57 0.51
CA TYR A 169 -9.71 -3.22 0.95
C TYR A 169 -10.27 -2.04 0.17
N LYS A 170 -11.55 -2.11 -0.17
CA LYS A 170 -12.31 -0.91 -0.54
C LYS A 170 -12.59 -0.05 0.69
N MET A 171 -12.94 1.22 0.47
CA MET A 171 -13.24 2.16 1.57
C MET A 171 -14.44 1.77 2.43
N ASP A 172 -15.29 0.85 1.98
CA ASP A 172 -16.38 0.28 2.77
C ASP A 172 -15.97 -0.93 3.64
N GLY A 173 -14.69 -1.36 3.55
CA GLY A 173 -14.14 -2.51 4.27
C GLY A 173 -14.27 -3.84 3.52
N THR A 174 -14.78 -3.85 2.30
CA THR A 174 -14.79 -5.04 1.45
C THR A 174 -13.35 -5.44 1.14
N ARG A 175 -12.94 -6.63 1.62
CA ARG A 175 -11.62 -7.18 1.29
C ARG A 175 -11.64 -7.76 -0.11
N LEU A 176 -10.77 -7.27 -0.99
CA LEU A 176 -10.59 -7.74 -2.35
C LEU A 176 -9.79 -9.06 -2.38
N TRP A 177 -8.64 -9.07 -1.72
CA TRP A 177 -7.75 -10.21 -1.67
C TRP A 177 -6.81 -10.16 -0.44
N ARG A 178 -6.08 -11.25 -0.23
CA ARG A 178 -4.97 -11.38 0.73
C ARG A 178 -3.80 -12.08 0.06
N ILE A 179 -2.62 -11.50 0.14
CA ILE A 179 -1.34 -12.11 -0.21
C ILE A 179 -0.67 -12.57 1.09
N ASP A 180 -0.22 -13.83 1.15
CA ASP A 180 0.61 -14.36 2.22
C ASP A 180 2.07 -14.37 1.77
N LEU A 181 2.93 -13.55 2.35
CA LEU A 181 4.35 -13.50 1.99
C LEU A 181 5.09 -14.81 2.33
N GLY A 182 4.46 -15.68 3.13
CA GLY A 182 4.95 -17.03 3.38
C GLY A 182 6.08 -17.14 4.41
N PRO A 183 6.50 -18.37 4.71
CA PRO A 183 7.47 -18.66 5.77
C PRO A 183 8.89 -18.20 5.44
N ASN A 184 9.21 -18.02 4.15
CA ASN A 184 10.55 -17.67 3.68
C ASN A 184 10.74 -16.14 3.49
N VAL A 185 9.78 -15.34 3.96
CA VAL A 185 9.92 -13.89 4.14
C VAL A 185 9.77 -13.59 5.63
N ARG A 186 10.87 -13.24 6.28
CA ARG A 186 10.87 -12.98 7.72
C ARG A 186 10.16 -11.68 8.03
N SER A 187 9.18 -11.72 8.94
CA SER A 187 8.40 -10.53 9.30
C SER A 187 9.19 -9.54 10.14
N GLY A 188 9.15 -8.28 9.76
CA GLY A 188 9.79 -7.18 10.46
C GLY A 188 9.72 -5.87 9.68
N ALA A 189 9.80 -4.75 10.37
CA ALA A 189 9.70 -3.42 9.78
C ALA A 189 10.74 -3.15 8.67
N ALA A 190 11.89 -3.82 8.74
CA ALA A 190 12.98 -3.63 7.77
C ALA A 190 12.99 -4.68 6.64
N THR A 191 12.08 -5.66 6.65
CA THR A 191 12.17 -6.83 5.76
C THR A 191 10.95 -7.01 4.86
N THR A 192 9.84 -6.34 5.14
CA THR A 192 8.56 -6.49 4.45
C THR A 192 8.02 -5.16 3.90
N ASN A 193 8.87 -4.45 3.18
CA ASN A 193 8.49 -3.24 2.45
C ASN A 193 7.71 -3.62 1.20
N PHE A 194 6.75 -2.80 0.82
CA PHE A 194 5.98 -2.95 -0.41
C PHE A 194 5.74 -1.57 -1.05
N LEU A 195 5.51 -1.57 -2.34
CA LEU A 195 5.17 -0.41 -3.15
C LEU A 195 3.80 -0.63 -3.77
N VAL A 196 3.04 0.43 -3.90
CA VAL A 196 1.77 0.47 -4.64
C VAL A 196 1.89 1.60 -5.64
N PHE A 197 1.80 1.29 -6.92
CA PHE A 197 1.95 2.26 -8.00
C PHE A 197 1.49 1.65 -9.31
N ASP A 198 0.95 2.44 -10.21
CA ASP A 198 0.68 2.02 -11.58
C ASP A 198 2.02 1.95 -12.34
N PHE A 199 2.63 0.74 -12.39
CA PHE A 199 3.96 0.55 -12.98
C PHE A 199 3.93 0.37 -14.50
N ASP A 200 2.81 -0.04 -15.07
CA ASP A 200 2.70 -0.27 -16.52
C ASP A 200 1.91 0.79 -17.28
N GLY A 201 1.27 1.71 -16.57
CA GLY A 201 0.56 2.85 -17.15
C GLY A 201 -0.82 2.48 -17.69
N ASP A 202 -1.43 1.40 -17.20
CA ASP A 202 -2.76 0.95 -17.63
C ASP A 202 -3.90 1.66 -16.86
N GLY A 203 -3.54 2.42 -15.83
CA GLY A 203 -4.47 3.19 -14.99
C GLY A 203 -4.89 2.44 -13.72
N CYS A 204 -4.35 1.25 -13.47
CA CYS A 204 -4.55 0.50 -12.22
C CYS A 204 -3.21 0.34 -11.51
N ALA A 205 -3.20 0.49 -10.20
CA ALA A 205 -1.97 0.31 -9.43
C ALA A 205 -1.66 -1.17 -9.19
N GLU A 206 -0.38 -1.54 -9.33
CA GLU A 206 0.17 -2.82 -8.93
C GLU A 206 0.77 -2.76 -7.54
N ILE A 207 1.02 -3.96 -6.98
CA ILE A 207 1.79 -4.12 -5.75
C ILE A 207 3.13 -4.74 -6.10
N CYS A 208 4.24 -4.10 -5.68
CA CYS A 208 5.59 -4.61 -5.87
C CYS A 208 6.28 -4.82 -4.53
N CYS A 209 6.75 -6.04 -4.25
CA CYS A 209 7.47 -6.33 -3.01
C CYS A 209 8.44 -7.52 -3.16
N LYS A 210 9.28 -7.68 -2.13
CA LYS A 210 10.13 -8.86 -2.00
C LYS A 210 9.28 -10.06 -1.56
N THR A 211 9.46 -11.18 -2.27
CA THR A 211 8.85 -12.48 -1.96
C THR A 211 9.91 -13.57 -1.83
N GLY A 212 9.48 -14.77 -1.56
CA GLY A 212 10.31 -15.97 -1.46
C GLY A 212 9.52 -17.22 -1.81
N ASP A 213 10.17 -18.37 -1.77
CA ASP A 213 9.51 -19.65 -1.95
C ASP A 213 8.32 -19.80 -0.99
N GLY A 214 7.20 -20.29 -1.51
CA GLY A 214 5.98 -20.49 -0.73
C GLY A 214 5.14 -19.26 -0.45
N THR A 215 5.48 -18.07 -1.00
CA THR A 215 4.56 -16.92 -1.04
C THR A 215 3.29 -17.31 -1.78
N VAL A 216 2.13 -16.91 -1.27
CA VAL A 216 0.83 -17.20 -1.88
C VAL A 216 0.19 -15.91 -2.35
N ASP A 217 -0.16 -15.85 -3.64
CA ASP A 217 -0.81 -14.70 -4.25
C ASP A 217 -2.30 -14.56 -3.86
N GLY A 218 -2.95 -13.50 -4.31
CA GLY A 218 -4.36 -13.21 -4.02
C GLY A 218 -5.35 -14.24 -4.55
N LEU A 219 -4.95 -15.09 -5.51
CA LEU A 219 -5.74 -16.19 -6.07
C LEU A 219 -5.39 -17.57 -5.48
N GLY A 220 -4.42 -17.62 -4.56
CA GLY A 220 -3.97 -18.86 -3.92
C GLY A 220 -2.87 -19.61 -4.66
N HIS A 221 -2.27 -19.04 -5.72
CA HIS A 221 -1.12 -19.62 -6.38
C HIS A 221 0.16 -19.40 -5.56
N ARG A 222 1.10 -20.34 -5.64
CA ARG A 222 2.36 -20.28 -4.90
C ARG A 222 3.51 -19.88 -5.79
N ILE A 223 4.32 -18.97 -5.32
CA ILE A 223 5.55 -18.51 -5.96
C ILE A 223 6.69 -19.43 -5.55
N GLY A 224 7.52 -19.83 -6.49
CA GLY A 224 8.68 -20.67 -6.27
C GLY A 224 8.36 -22.07 -5.78
N ASP A 225 9.22 -22.64 -4.92
CA ASP A 225 9.00 -23.97 -4.35
C ASP A 225 8.03 -23.89 -3.15
N ALA A 226 6.85 -24.46 -3.33
CA ALA A 226 5.78 -24.49 -2.33
C ALA A 226 6.13 -25.30 -1.06
N GLN A 227 7.14 -26.18 -1.13
CA GLN A 227 7.55 -27.06 -0.04
C GLN A 227 8.81 -26.60 0.68
N ALA A 228 9.49 -25.59 0.15
CA ALA A 228 10.75 -25.11 0.72
C ALA A 228 10.55 -24.41 2.05
N ASP A 229 11.40 -24.71 3.02
CA ASP A 229 11.53 -23.97 4.28
C ASP A 229 13.02 -23.65 4.50
N TRP A 230 13.36 -22.41 4.24
CA TRP A 230 14.74 -21.91 4.35
C TRP A 230 15.07 -21.35 5.72
N ARG A 231 14.15 -21.42 6.69
CA ARG A 231 14.35 -20.95 8.06
C ARG A 231 15.34 -21.88 8.79
N THR A 232 16.25 -21.31 9.56
CA THR A 232 17.22 -22.07 10.34
C THR A 232 16.55 -22.65 11.59
N TRP A 233 16.33 -23.95 11.65
CA TRP A 233 15.66 -24.64 12.75
C TRP A 233 16.60 -25.10 13.89
N ASP A 234 17.92 -25.12 13.68
CA ASP A 234 18.87 -25.46 14.72
C ASP A 234 18.88 -24.39 15.83
N LYS A 235 18.37 -24.76 17.02
CA LYS A 235 18.31 -23.88 18.19
C LYS A 235 19.67 -23.40 18.67
N LYS A 236 20.77 -24.14 18.38
CA LYS A 236 22.13 -23.75 18.71
C LYS A 236 22.74 -22.76 17.73
N SER A 237 22.21 -22.70 16.56
CA SER A 237 22.71 -21.78 15.51
C SER A 237 22.54 -20.31 15.91
N PRO A 238 23.53 -19.45 15.66
CA PRO A 238 23.36 -18.00 15.80
C PRO A 238 22.30 -17.42 14.85
N THR A 239 21.94 -18.16 13.79
CA THR A 239 20.92 -17.77 12.81
C THR A 239 19.55 -18.41 13.06
N TYR A 240 19.33 -19.02 14.22
CA TYR A 240 18.05 -19.66 14.57
C TYR A 240 16.84 -18.75 14.27
N GLY A 241 15.90 -19.27 13.47
CA GLY A 241 14.71 -18.57 13.01
C GLY A 241 14.95 -17.52 11.91
N LYS A 242 16.19 -17.36 11.45
CA LYS A 242 16.52 -16.48 10.33
C LYS A 242 16.49 -17.25 9.00
N ILE A 243 16.40 -16.49 7.91
CA ILE A 243 16.44 -16.98 6.54
C ILE A 243 17.72 -16.42 5.91
N VAL A 244 18.79 -17.21 5.95
CA VAL A 244 20.11 -16.81 5.46
C VAL A 244 20.48 -17.51 4.14
N ASN A 245 19.58 -18.32 3.63
CA ASN A 245 19.74 -19.08 2.39
C ASN A 245 18.41 -19.10 1.62
N GLY A 246 18.42 -19.68 0.40
CA GLY A 246 17.26 -19.77 -0.47
C GLY A 246 17.09 -18.58 -1.42
N PRO A 247 16.23 -18.73 -2.43
CA PRO A 247 15.95 -17.67 -3.38
C PRO A 247 15.16 -16.52 -2.75
N GLU A 248 15.33 -15.36 -3.31
CA GLU A 248 14.52 -14.17 -3.05
C GLU A 248 14.06 -13.63 -4.39
N TYR A 249 12.82 -13.18 -4.44
CA TYR A 249 12.23 -12.62 -5.66
C TYR A 249 11.76 -11.19 -5.42
N LEU A 250 11.79 -10.38 -6.47
CA LEU A 250 11.00 -9.18 -6.61
C LEU A 250 9.77 -9.56 -7.42
N THR A 251 8.60 -9.43 -6.83
CA THR A 251 7.33 -9.82 -7.44
C THR A 251 6.44 -8.61 -7.62
N VAL A 252 5.79 -8.56 -8.79
CA VAL A 252 4.72 -7.62 -9.10
C VAL A 252 3.40 -8.38 -9.12
N PHE A 253 2.40 -7.87 -8.41
CA PHE A 253 1.06 -8.42 -8.32
C PHE A 253 0.05 -7.46 -8.95
N GLU A 254 -0.92 -8.00 -9.68
CA GLU A 254 -2.06 -7.27 -10.21
C GLU A 254 -2.90 -6.65 -9.08
N GLY A 255 -3.23 -5.38 -9.20
CA GLY A 255 -4.01 -4.66 -8.18
C GLY A 255 -5.39 -5.26 -7.92
N ARG A 256 -6.12 -5.60 -8.96
CA ARG A 256 -7.51 -6.08 -8.88
C ARG A 256 -7.67 -7.37 -8.07
N THR A 257 -6.76 -8.32 -8.25
CA THR A 257 -6.91 -9.68 -7.75
C THR A 257 -5.79 -10.12 -6.81
N GLY A 258 -4.71 -9.37 -6.72
CA GLY A 258 -3.48 -9.78 -6.04
C GLY A 258 -2.75 -10.93 -6.72
N LYS A 259 -3.08 -11.25 -7.98
CA LYS A 259 -2.44 -12.30 -8.77
C LYS A 259 -1.00 -11.93 -9.08
N GLU A 260 -0.07 -12.89 -9.00
CA GLU A 260 1.28 -12.73 -9.51
C GLU A 260 1.28 -12.43 -11.00
N LEU A 261 1.90 -11.31 -11.39
CA LEU A 261 2.14 -10.95 -12.80
C LEU A 261 3.52 -11.38 -13.26
N ASP A 262 4.55 -11.12 -12.47
CA ASP A 262 5.92 -11.51 -12.77
C ASP A 262 6.75 -11.59 -11.48
N SER A 263 7.71 -12.51 -11.46
CA SER A 263 8.70 -12.67 -10.39
C SER A 263 10.08 -12.82 -11.00
N LYS A 264 11.02 -12.01 -10.55
CA LYS A 264 12.43 -12.06 -10.94
C LYS A 264 13.29 -12.25 -9.70
N GLU A 265 14.51 -12.77 -9.91
CA GLU A 265 15.50 -12.78 -8.83
C GLU A 265 15.66 -11.39 -8.23
N TYR A 266 15.61 -11.32 -6.89
CA TYR A 266 15.77 -10.04 -6.19
C TYR A 266 17.20 -9.54 -6.31
N ILE A 267 17.36 -8.37 -6.88
CA ILE A 267 18.63 -7.65 -6.94
C ILE A 267 18.55 -6.38 -6.07
N PRO A 268 19.63 -6.10 -5.31
CA PRO A 268 20.89 -6.84 -5.17
C PRO A 268 20.71 -8.13 -4.36
N THR A 269 21.33 -9.21 -4.82
CA THR A 269 21.27 -10.52 -4.14
C THR A 269 21.92 -10.49 -2.74
N ARG A 270 21.50 -11.38 -1.84
CA ARG A 270 22.14 -11.56 -0.53
C ARG A 270 23.54 -12.16 -0.61
N TYR A 271 23.88 -12.77 -1.71
CA TYR A 271 25.14 -13.48 -1.86
C TYR A 271 26.27 -12.60 -2.44
N PRO A 272 27.53 -12.84 -2.02
CA PRO A 272 27.91 -13.66 -0.87
C PRO A 272 27.54 -12.98 0.45
N LEU A 273 27.12 -13.76 1.46
CA LEU A 273 26.69 -13.22 2.76
C LEU A 273 27.79 -12.43 3.48
N ASP A 274 29.04 -12.90 3.39
CA ASP A 274 30.21 -12.23 3.96
C ASP A 274 30.46 -10.85 3.32
N GLY A 275 30.07 -10.67 2.08
CA GLY A 275 30.12 -9.38 1.41
C GLY A 275 29.18 -8.31 2.03
N TRP A 276 28.22 -8.73 2.84
CA TRP A 276 27.31 -7.86 3.60
C TRP A 276 27.68 -7.75 5.08
N GLY A 277 28.76 -8.39 5.52
CA GLY A 277 29.03 -8.56 6.95
C GLY A 277 28.09 -9.57 7.59
N GLY A 278 27.64 -10.56 6.80
CA GLY A 278 26.69 -11.59 7.21
C GLY A 278 27.31 -12.71 8.07
N VAL A 279 26.87 -13.95 7.86
CA VAL A 279 27.40 -15.12 8.61
C VAL A 279 28.90 -15.25 8.37
N GLY A 280 29.70 -15.15 9.45
CA GLY A 280 31.16 -15.14 9.35
C GLY A 280 31.77 -13.79 8.96
N GLY A 281 30.97 -12.83 8.50
CA GLY A 281 31.39 -11.47 8.22
C GLY A 281 31.47 -10.62 9.49
N ASN A 282 32.24 -9.57 9.45
CA ASN A 282 32.47 -8.70 10.60
C ASN A 282 32.21 -7.22 10.25
N CYS A 283 31.03 -6.95 9.77
CA CYS A 283 30.61 -5.58 9.56
C CYS A 283 29.80 -5.09 10.76
N GLY A 284 30.44 -4.36 11.64
CA GLY A 284 29.91 -4.00 12.94
C GLY A 284 29.74 -5.24 13.82
N ASN A 285 28.74 -5.28 14.68
CA ASN A 285 28.55 -6.34 15.67
C ASN A 285 27.62 -7.48 15.20
N ASP A 286 27.43 -7.64 13.91
CA ASP A 286 26.52 -8.66 13.38
C ASP A 286 27.22 -9.64 12.46
N ASN A 287 27.38 -10.86 12.92
CA ASN A 287 27.91 -12.00 12.17
C ASN A 287 26.82 -13.04 11.84
N THR A 288 25.57 -12.65 11.88
CA THR A 288 24.42 -13.56 11.77
C THR A 288 23.55 -13.34 10.53
N GLY A 289 24.05 -12.63 9.50
CA GLY A 289 23.33 -12.35 8.27
C GLY A 289 22.39 -11.15 8.32
N GLY A 290 22.23 -10.51 9.48
CA GLY A 290 21.27 -9.42 9.64
C GLY A 290 21.59 -8.15 8.83
N ARG A 291 22.82 -7.97 8.38
CA ARG A 291 23.23 -6.80 7.58
C ARG A 291 22.63 -6.81 6.17
N SER A 292 22.38 -7.98 5.61
CA SER A 292 21.73 -8.14 4.30
C SER A 292 20.20 -8.07 4.36
N ASP A 293 19.60 -8.07 5.54
CA ASP A 293 18.14 -8.20 5.71
C ASP A 293 17.48 -6.87 6.09
N ARG A 294 18.05 -5.76 5.64
CA ARG A 294 17.39 -4.46 5.71
C ARG A 294 17.12 -3.96 4.30
N PHE A 295 15.87 -3.62 4.07
CA PHE A 295 15.37 -3.13 2.80
C PHE A 295 14.69 -1.79 2.98
N THR A 296 14.77 -0.96 1.97
CA THR A 296 13.90 0.19 1.71
C THR A 296 13.53 0.19 0.24
N ALA A 297 12.41 0.81 -0.09
CA ALA A 297 11.94 0.84 -1.47
C ALA A 297 11.29 2.20 -1.77
N GLY A 298 11.25 2.56 -3.03
CA GLY A 298 10.57 3.74 -3.53
C GLY A 298 10.27 3.61 -5.02
N VAL A 299 9.56 4.58 -5.56
CA VAL A 299 9.30 4.69 -7.00
C VAL A 299 10.00 5.93 -7.52
N ALA A 300 10.64 5.83 -8.67
CA ALA A 300 11.29 6.95 -9.34
C ALA A 300 11.12 6.87 -10.86
N PHE A 301 11.02 8.02 -11.50
CA PHE A 301 11.04 8.16 -12.95
C PHE A 301 12.48 8.43 -13.40
N LEU A 302 13.31 7.38 -13.48
CA LEU A 302 14.75 7.50 -13.74
C LEU A 302 15.07 8.02 -15.15
N ASP A 303 14.20 7.76 -16.11
CA ASP A 303 14.26 8.28 -17.47
C ASP A 303 13.35 9.51 -17.70
N GLY A 304 12.67 9.97 -16.64
CA GLY A 304 11.69 11.05 -16.69
C GLY A 304 10.35 10.67 -17.31
N LYS A 305 10.09 9.40 -17.59
CA LYS A 305 8.89 8.94 -18.31
C LYS A 305 8.27 7.68 -17.72
N THR A 306 9.09 6.73 -17.27
CA THR A 306 8.67 5.40 -16.86
C THR A 306 8.87 5.22 -15.36
N PRO A 307 7.82 4.82 -14.59
CA PRO A 307 7.99 4.52 -13.19
C PRO A 307 8.86 3.27 -13.02
N SER A 308 9.80 3.32 -12.11
CA SER A 308 10.71 2.22 -11.81
C SER A 308 10.71 1.95 -10.32
N PRO A 309 10.55 0.69 -9.87
CA PRO A 309 10.77 0.35 -8.48
C PRO A 309 12.25 0.47 -8.17
N VAL A 310 12.59 1.26 -7.16
CA VAL A 310 13.95 1.44 -6.66
C VAL A 310 14.07 0.64 -5.37
N MET A 311 14.92 -0.38 -5.38
CA MET A 311 15.09 -1.29 -4.26
C MET A 311 16.45 -1.07 -3.60
N VAL A 312 16.45 -0.94 -2.27
CA VAL A 312 17.67 -0.72 -1.49
C VAL A 312 17.84 -1.88 -0.52
N ARG A 313 19.07 -2.38 -0.42
CA ARG A 313 19.43 -3.45 0.49
C ARG A 313 20.70 -3.12 1.28
N GLY A 314 20.69 -3.48 2.56
CA GLY A 314 21.86 -3.41 3.44
C GLY A 314 21.91 -2.20 4.35
N TRP A 315 22.76 -2.28 5.38
CA TRP A 315 22.98 -1.21 6.36
C TRP A 315 24.30 -1.40 7.13
N TYR A 316 24.88 -0.30 7.63
CA TYR A 316 26.12 -0.25 8.43
C TYR A 316 27.38 -0.88 7.81
N GLY A 317 27.31 -1.28 6.60
CA GLY A 317 28.39 -1.86 5.83
C GLY A 317 28.11 -1.60 4.36
N ARG A 318 27.96 -2.65 3.59
CA ARG A 318 27.51 -2.54 2.21
C ARG A 318 26.05 -2.10 2.18
N THR A 319 25.75 -1.10 1.36
CA THR A 319 24.39 -0.71 0.97
C THR A 319 24.36 -0.60 -0.53
N VAL A 320 23.35 -1.18 -1.17
CA VAL A 320 23.20 -1.18 -2.63
C VAL A 320 21.80 -0.68 -2.97
N VAL A 321 21.74 0.15 -4.00
CA VAL A 321 20.51 0.63 -4.64
C VAL A 321 20.45 0.00 -6.03
N ALA A 322 19.32 -0.60 -6.39
CA ALA A 322 19.07 -1.20 -7.69
C ALA A 322 17.73 -0.72 -8.25
#